data_1b2af6149af8e3c9ab8c7ef6ed73d72b
#
_entry.id   1b2af6149af8e3c9ab8c7ef6ed73d72b
#
_cell.length_a   1.000
_cell.length_b   1.000
_cell.length_c   1.000
_cell.angle_alpha   90.00
_cell.angle_beta   90.00
_cell.angle_gamma   90.00
#
_symmetry.space_group_name_H-M   'P 1'
#
loop_
_entity.id
_entity.type
_entity.pdbx_description
1 polymer ?
#
loop_
_entity_poly.entity_id
_entity_poly.type
_entity_poly.pdbx_seq_one_letter_code
_entity_poly.pdbx_strand_id
1 'polypeptide(L)'
;VAARKQLTRLKAPYLKRILLEPSRVADWEQYPWNLPVFRDRGFEFEFPSAITIIVGENGTGKSTLLEAIGALAGYDEAGGGKGYMPVDHSRAVDKSGAALGATLRAHWLPKVTAGWFFRAESFYSVSRYLDQAALDVGAAPPDFLSWSHGEGFIRFFEERCRRQGIYILDEPESALSPTRQIELLRLLQRMERSGTAQVIMATHSPLLMACPNARLFRISRLGLDPIDFQDTDHFRMMRDFCSDPQMFMEEALRDDDE
;
A
#
# COMPACT_ATOMS: atom_id res chain seq x y z
N VAL A 1 24.15 -0.57 21.23
CA VAL A 1 23.04 -0.84 20.32
C VAL A 1 23.47 -1.95 19.40
N ALA A 2 23.01 -3.19 19.66
CA ALA A 2 23.35 -4.34 18.80
C ALA A 2 22.80 -4.06 17.39
N ALA A 3 23.69 -4.08 16.40
CA ALA A 3 23.34 -3.98 15.00
C ALA A 3 22.37 -5.14 14.68
N ARG A 4 21.11 -4.83 14.34
CA ARG A 4 20.10 -5.84 14.01
C ARG A 4 20.54 -6.56 12.74
N LYS A 5 20.76 -7.85 12.88
CA LYS A 5 21.18 -8.72 11.78
C LYS A 5 20.16 -8.65 10.64
N GLN A 6 20.64 -8.43 9.43
CA GLN A 6 19.86 -8.55 8.21
C GLN A 6 19.30 -9.98 8.10
N LEU A 7 18.02 -10.12 7.79
CA LEU A 7 17.35 -11.43 7.72
C LEU A 7 17.88 -12.28 6.54
N THR A 8 18.29 -11.60 5.46
CA THR A 8 18.87 -12.21 4.27
C THR A 8 19.87 -11.25 3.61
N ARG A 9 20.76 -11.77 2.78
CA ARG A 9 21.63 -10.99 1.90
C ARG A 9 21.04 -10.76 0.51
N LEU A 10 19.92 -11.43 0.19
CA LEU A 10 19.23 -11.23 -1.07
C LEU A 10 18.52 -9.89 -1.07
N LYS A 11 18.52 -9.24 -2.23
CA LYS A 11 17.82 -7.96 -2.41
C LYS A 11 16.32 -8.19 -2.65
N ALA A 12 15.52 -7.17 -2.34
CA ALA A 12 14.10 -7.11 -2.71
C ALA A 12 13.93 -7.22 -4.25
N PRO A 13 12.79 -7.70 -4.75
CA PRO A 13 11.59 -8.09 -4.02
C PRO A 13 11.69 -9.49 -3.38
N TYR A 14 11.07 -9.66 -2.22
CA TYR A 14 11.01 -10.92 -1.46
C TYR A 14 9.76 -11.73 -1.78
N LEU A 15 8.60 -11.07 -1.82
CA LEU A 15 7.39 -11.61 -2.40
C LEU A 15 7.54 -11.53 -3.92
N LYS A 16 7.68 -12.68 -4.56
CA LYS A 16 7.94 -12.78 -6.00
C LYS A 16 6.65 -12.86 -6.81
N ARG A 17 5.68 -13.61 -6.31
CA ARG A 17 4.43 -13.88 -7.02
C ARG A 17 3.30 -14.19 -6.05
N ILE A 18 2.11 -13.79 -6.42
CA ILE A 18 0.86 -14.22 -5.81
C ILE A 18 -0.03 -14.82 -6.91
N LEU A 19 -0.80 -15.84 -6.57
CA LEU A 19 -1.78 -16.44 -7.46
C LEU A 19 -3.03 -16.84 -6.66
N LEU A 20 -4.18 -16.70 -7.26
CA LEU A 20 -5.44 -17.15 -6.71
C LEU A 20 -5.55 -18.68 -6.91
N GLU A 21 -5.90 -19.40 -5.86
CA GLU A 21 -6.22 -20.84 -5.93
C GLU A 21 -7.74 -21.01 -6.01
N PRO A 22 -8.31 -21.26 -7.19
CA PRO A 22 -9.77 -21.32 -7.38
C PRO A 22 -10.47 -22.35 -6.50
N SER A 23 -9.78 -23.44 -6.15
CA SER A 23 -10.32 -24.51 -5.29
C SER A 23 -10.56 -24.07 -3.84
N ARG A 24 -10.01 -22.93 -3.42
CA ARG A 24 -10.19 -22.37 -2.08
C ARG A 24 -11.31 -21.33 -2.01
N VAL A 25 -11.86 -20.93 -3.14
CA VAL A 25 -12.96 -19.96 -3.21
C VAL A 25 -14.27 -20.69 -3.01
N ALA A 26 -14.98 -20.36 -1.93
CA ALA A 26 -16.25 -20.99 -1.60
C ALA A 26 -17.41 -20.49 -2.48
N ASP A 27 -17.44 -19.19 -2.75
CA ASP A 27 -18.51 -18.54 -3.52
C ASP A 27 -17.93 -17.39 -4.34
N TRP A 28 -18.05 -17.47 -5.66
CA TRP A 28 -17.52 -16.47 -6.61
C TRP A 28 -18.41 -15.23 -6.74
N GLU A 29 -19.65 -15.29 -6.31
CA GLU A 29 -20.57 -14.15 -6.32
C GLU A 29 -20.41 -13.26 -5.07
N GLN A 30 -19.70 -13.77 -4.07
CA GLN A 30 -19.49 -13.04 -2.83
C GLN A 30 -18.22 -12.17 -2.91
N TYR A 31 -18.28 -10.99 -2.28
CA TYR A 31 -17.11 -10.15 -2.07
C TYR A 31 -16.09 -10.87 -1.15
N PRO A 32 -14.77 -10.81 -1.46
CA PRO A 32 -14.12 -10.00 -2.51
C PRO A 32 -13.94 -10.72 -3.87
N TRP A 33 -14.34 -11.97 -4.03
CA TRP A 33 -14.08 -12.75 -5.25
C TRP A 33 -14.92 -12.31 -6.45
N ASN A 34 -16.03 -11.61 -6.24
CA ASN A 34 -16.84 -11.00 -7.29
C ASN A 34 -16.22 -9.71 -7.88
N LEU A 35 -15.11 -9.22 -7.33
CA LEU A 35 -14.38 -8.10 -7.90
C LEU A 35 -13.93 -8.42 -9.34
N PRO A 36 -14.01 -7.44 -10.27
CA PRO A 36 -13.69 -7.67 -11.68
C PRO A 36 -12.32 -8.31 -11.92
N VAL A 37 -11.33 -7.96 -11.12
CA VAL A 37 -9.96 -8.48 -11.21
C VAL A 37 -9.83 -9.98 -10.97
N PHE A 38 -10.80 -10.61 -10.29
CA PHE A 38 -10.79 -12.05 -9.97
C PHE A 38 -11.77 -12.87 -10.79
N ARG A 39 -12.60 -12.23 -11.65
CA ARG A 39 -13.68 -12.92 -12.39
C ARG A 39 -13.20 -14.08 -13.27
N ASP A 40 -12.04 -13.94 -13.88
CA ASP A 40 -11.49 -14.97 -14.79
C ASP A 40 -10.88 -16.15 -14.04
N ARG A 41 -10.98 -16.17 -12.69
CA ARG A 41 -10.51 -17.25 -11.81
C ARG A 41 -9.03 -17.61 -11.97
N GLY A 42 -8.28 -16.87 -12.78
CA GLY A 42 -6.89 -17.10 -13.13
C GLY A 42 -5.94 -16.00 -12.63
N PHE A 43 -6.34 -15.24 -11.59
CA PHE A 43 -5.51 -14.14 -11.11
C PHE A 43 -4.13 -14.60 -10.67
N GLU A 44 -3.12 -14.03 -11.31
CA GLU A 44 -1.71 -14.22 -11.01
C GLU A 44 -0.98 -12.90 -11.20
N PHE A 45 -0.06 -12.59 -10.29
CA PHE A 45 0.76 -11.40 -10.40
C PHE A 45 2.19 -11.63 -9.91
N GLU A 46 3.15 -11.18 -10.71
CA GLU A 46 4.58 -11.19 -10.37
C GLU A 46 5.05 -9.79 -9.98
N PHE A 47 5.84 -9.71 -8.92
CA PHE A 47 6.47 -8.48 -8.46
C PHE A 47 7.84 -8.31 -9.11
N PRO A 48 7.99 -7.47 -10.16
CA PRO A 48 9.23 -7.41 -10.94
C PRO A 48 10.29 -6.52 -10.30
N SER A 49 9.92 -5.66 -9.35
CA SER A 49 10.80 -4.64 -8.78
C SER A 49 10.64 -4.50 -7.27
N ALA A 50 11.59 -3.81 -6.65
CA ALA A 50 11.53 -3.49 -5.22
C ALA A 50 10.37 -2.55 -4.87
N ILE A 51 9.94 -1.68 -5.79
CA ILE A 51 8.79 -0.79 -5.63
C ILE A 51 7.75 -1.09 -6.71
N THR A 52 6.57 -1.50 -6.27
CA THR A 52 5.40 -1.75 -7.13
C THR A 52 4.29 -0.79 -6.73
N ILE A 53 3.72 -0.08 -7.70
CA ILE A 53 2.61 0.85 -7.48
C ILE A 53 1.39 0.34 -8.25
N ILE A 54 0.27 0.21 -7.55
CA ILE A 54 -1.01 -0.22 -8.11
C ILE A 54 -1.90 1.01 -8.25
N VAL A 55 -2.35 1.26 -9.48
CA VAL A 55 -3.22 2.38 -9.83
C VAL A 55 -4.56 1.86 -10.35
N GLY A 56 -5.60 2.68 -10.29
CA GLY A 56 -6.94 2.35 -10.79
C GLY A 56 -8.01 3.11 -10.04
N GLU A 57 -9.22 3.10 -10.56
CA GLU A 57 -10.38 3.79 -10.02
C GLU A 57 -10.79 3.26 -8.63
N ASN A 58 -11.63 4.04 -7.94
CA ASN A 58 -12.22 3.62 -6.67
C ASN A 58 -13.09 2.37 -6.87
N GLY A 59 -13.08 1.47 -5.89
CA GLY A 59 -13.86 0.23 -5.95
C GLY A 59 -13.28 -0.88 -6.84
N THR A 60 -12.11 -0.68 -7.46
CA THR A 60 -11.47 -1.72 -8.30
C THR A 60 -10.82 -2.86 -7.50
N GLY A 61 -10.72 -2.73 -6.17
CA GLY A 61 -10.15 -3.75 -5.29
C GLY A 61 -8.68 -3.53 -4.91
N LYS A 62 -8.12 -2.32 -5.11
CA LYS A 62 -6.73 -2.01 -4.72
C LYS A 62 -6.46 -2.29 -3.25
N SER A 63 -7.25 -1.66 -2.36
CA SER A 63 -7.09 -1.81 -0.91
C SER A 63 -7.29 -3.26 -0.47
N THR A 64 -8.30 -3.94 -1.01
CA THR A 64 -8.57 -5.36 -0.73
C THR A 64 -7.40 -6.27 -1.12
N LEU A 65 -6.76 -5.98 -2.26
CA LEU A 65 -5.57 -6.71 -2.68
C LEU A 65 -4.38 -6.42 -1.75
N LEU A 66 -4.17 -5.16 -1.33
CA LEU A 66 -3.13 -4.80 -0.36
C LEU A 66 -3.36 -5.45 1.00
N GLU A 67 -4.60 -5.47 1.48
CA GLU A 67 -5.00 -6.17 2.71
C GLU A 67 -4.68 -7.66 2.63
N ALA A 68 -5.02 -8.30 1.50
CA ALA A 68 -4.71 -9.71 1.27
C ALA A 68 -3.19 -9.98 1.27
N ILE A 69 -2.40 -9.11 0.65
CA ILE A 69 -0.92 -9.19 0.68
C ILE A 69 -0.42 -8.97 2.12
N GLY A 70 -1.01 -8.05 2.86
CA GLY A 70 -0.74 -7.82 4.28
C GLY A 70 -0.99 -9.08 5.11
N ALA A 71 -2.12 -9.73 4.92
CA ALA A 71 -2.47 -10.99 5.59
C ALA A 71 -1.47 -12.11 5.25
N LEU A 72 -1.02 -12.24 4.00
CA LEU A 72 0.04 -13.18 3.59
C LEU A 72 1.39 -12.91 4.28
N ALA A 73 1.70 -11.65 4.60
CA ALA A 73 2.87 -11.25 5.38
C ALA A 73 2.66 -11.41 6.89
N GLY A 74 1.43 -11.62 7.35
CA GLY A 74 1.06 -11.76 8.75
C GLY A 74 0.83 -10.43 9.44
N TYR A 75 0.40 -9.40 8.69
CA TYR A 75 -0.03 -8.11 9.21
C TYR A 75 -1.54 -8.11 9.43
N ASP A 76 -2.00 -7.21 10.30
CA ASP A 76 -3.44 -6.96 10.49
C ASP A 76 -4.01 -6.14 9.31
N GLU A 77 -5.27 -6.39 8.95
CA GLU A 77 -5.95 -5.67 7.87
C GLU A 77 -6.16 -4.18 8.18
N ALA A 78 -6.31 -3.85 9.46
CA ALA A 78 -6.38 -2.46 9.91
C ALA A 78 -5.02 -1.74 9.80
N GLY A 79 -3.96 -2.43 9.38
CA GLY A 79 -2.60 -1.91 9.33
C GLY A 79 -1.78 -2.32 10.54
N GLY A 80 -0.50 -2.03 10.48
CA GLY A 80 0.44 -2.38 11.55
C GLY A 80 1.52 -3.36 11.09
N GLY A 81 2.37 -3.77 12.01
CA GLY A 81 3.40 -4.77 11.79
C GLY A 81 3.01 -6.14 12.34
N LYS A 82 3.85 -7.12 12.12
CA LYS A 82 3.63 -8.45 12.65
C LYS A 82 3.53 -8.46 14.17
N GLY A 83 2.42 -9.02 14.69
CA GLY A 83 2.15 -9.05 16.13
C GLY A 83 1.52 -7.78 16.69
N TYR A 84 1.14 -6.83 15.81
CA TYR A 84 0.31 -5.70 16.18
C TYR A 84 -1.11 -6.20 16.51
N MET A 85 -1.63 -5.78 17.67
CA MET A 85 -3.01 -6.06 18.09
C MET A 85 -3.76 -4.73 18.06
N PRO A 86 -4.65 -4.48 17.10
CA PRO A 86 -5.38 -3.21 17.04
C PRO A 86 -6.27 -3.06 18.28
N VAL A 87 -6.21 -1.89 18.92
CA VAL A 87 -7.12 -1.54 20.00
C VAL A 87 -8.44 -1.11 19.35
N ASP A 88 -9.49 -1.91 19.56
CA ASP A 88 -10.90 -1.53 19.34
C ASP A 88 -11.44 -1.40 17.91
N HIS A 89 -10.76 -1.90 16.88
CA HIS A 89 -11.26 -1.84 15.49
C HIS A 89 -11.96 -3.12 14.99
N SER A 90 -12.09 -4.14 15.83
CA SER A 90 -12.55 -5.48 15.42
C SER A 90 -14.00 -5.54 14.92
N ARG A 91 -14.78 -4.45 15.02
CA ARG A 91 -16.20 -4.41 14.63
C ARG A 91 -16.51 -3.60 13.37
N ALA A 92 -15.58 -2.80 12.89
CA ALA A 92 -15.81 -1.89 11.76
C ALA A 92 -15.02 -2.24 10.49
N VAL A 93 -14.00 -3.09 10.57
CA VAL A 93 -13.20 -3.51 9.42
C VAL A 93 -13.81 -4.78 8.83
N ASP A 94 -14.22 -4.69 7.60
CA ASP A 94 -14.65 -5.84 6.81
C ASP A 94 -13.43 -6.76 6.61
N LYS A 95 -13.47 -7.99 7.08
CA LYS A 95 -12.35 -8.96 7.02
C LYS A 95 -12.16 -9.57 5.62
N SER A 96 -12.43 -8.81 4.60
CA SER A 96 -12.37 -9.22 3.21
C SER A 96 -10.96 -9.51 2.72
N GLY A 97 -9.97 -8.76 3.22
CA GLY A 97 -8.58 -8.94 2.88
C GLY A 97 -8.01 -10.27 3.39
N ALA A 98 -8.31 -10.67 4.66
CA ALA A 98 -7.91 -11.98 5.17
C ALA A 98 -8.61 -13.12 4.44
N ALA A 99 -9.89 -12.96 4.10
CA ALA A 99 -10.64 -13.93 3.33
C ALA A 99 -9.99 -14.14 1.94
N LEU A 100 -9.68 -13.06 1.23
CA LEU A 100 -8.94 -13.13 -0.03
C LEU A 100 -7.55 -13.73 0.17
N GLY A 101 -6.80 -13.28 1.18
CA GLY A 101 -5.46 -13.77 1.50
C GLY A 101 -5.42 -15.29 1.73
N ALA A 102 -6.47 -15.86 2.34
CA ALA A 102 -6.60 -17.30 2.55
C ALA A 102 -6.75 -18.09 1.23
N THR A 103 -7.25 -17.47 0.17
CA THR A 103 -7.38 -18.08 -1.16
C THR A 103 -6.19 -17.82 -2.07
N LEU A 104 -5.29 -16.92 -1.68
CA LEU A 104 -4.06 -16.64 -2.42
C LEU A 104 -2.92 -17.56 -1.98
N ARG A 105 -2.09 -17.93 -2.95
CA ARG A 105 -0.80 -18.56 -2.73
C ARG A 105 0.32 -17.58 -3.04
N ALA A 106 1.26 -17.45 -2.09
CA ALA A 106 2.39 -16.53 -2.19
C ALA A 106 3.70 -17.29 -2.40
N HIS A 107 4.49 -16.85 -3.38
CA HIS A 107 5.84 -17.34 -3.63
C HIS A 107 6.85 -16.33 -3.10
N TRP A 108 7.67 -16.77 -2.15
CA TRP A 108 8.67 -15.96 -1.47
C TRP A 108 10.08 -16.42 -1.79
N LEU A 109 11.02 -15.47 -1.94
CA LEU A 109 12.45 -15.79 -2.07
C LEU A 109 13.33 -14.67 -1.49
N PRO A 110 13.80 -14.81 -0.27
CA PRO A 110 13.32 -15.69 0.80
C PRO A 110 12.02 -15.17 1.43
N LYS A 111 11.41 -15.95 2.31
CA LYS A 111 10.24 -15.46 3.06
C LYS A 111 10.67 -14.41 4.08
N VAL A 112 10.46 -13.14 3.76
CA VAL A 112 10.65 -11.99 4.63
C VAL A 112 9.28 -11.41 4.96
N THR A 113 8.86 -11.56 6.20
CA THR A 113 7.56 -11.08 6.72
C THR A 113 7.73 -9.98 7.78
N ALA A 114 8.95 -9.46 7.95
CA ALA A 114 9.17 -8.23 8.69
C ALA A 114 8.74 -7.04 7.82
N GLY A 115 8.31 -5.97 8.45
CA GLY A 115 7.87 -4.75 7.77
C GLY A 115 6.60 -4.20 8.36
N TRP A 116 5.81 -3.52 7.55
CA TRP A 116 4.64 -2.80 8.04
C TRP A 116 3.58 -2.58 6.95
N PHE A 117 2.31 -2.63 7.34
CA PHE A 117 1.20 -2.18 6.52
C PHE A 117 0.73 -0.81 7.02
N PHE A 118 0.84 0.21 6.14
CA PHE A 118 0.45 1.59 6.42
C PHE A 118 -0.86 1.89 5.72
N ARG A 119 -1.83 2.34 6.50
CA ARG A 119 -3.11 2.88 6.03
C ARG A 119 -3.28 4.27 6.63
N ALA A 120 -3.59 5.25 5.81
CA ALA A 120 -3.83 6.61 6.29
C ALA A 120 -4.99 6.65 7.31
N GLU A 121 -6.05 5.91 7.03
CA GLU A 121 -7.24 5.82 7.90
C GLU A 121 -6.95 5.29 9.30
N SER A 122 -6.03 4.34 9.43
CA SER A 122 -5.71 3.70 10.70
C SER A 122 -4.51 4.31 11.43
N PHE A 123 -3.85 5.31 10.85
CA PHE A 123 -2.63 5.90 11.41
C PHE A 123 -2.80 6.38 12.86
N TYR A 124 -3.91 7.06 13.15
CA TYR A 124 -4.22 7.55 14.50
C TYR A 124 -4.28 6.42 15.53
N SER A 125 -5.01 5.36 15.21
CA SER A 125 -5.19 4.21 16.10
C SER A 125 -3.90 3.44 16.32
N VAL A 126 -3.13 3.26 15.24
CA VAL A 126 -1.81 2.63 15.30
C VAL A 126 -0.85 3.44 16.18
N SER A 127 -0.83 4.77 16.03
CA SER A 127 0.03 5.64 16.83
C SER A 127 -0.31 5.57 18.32
N ARG A 128 -1.60 5.65 18.67
CA ARG A 128 -2.06 5.51 20.07
C ARG A 128 -1.67 4.15 20.67
N TYR A 129 -1.84 3.08 19.91
CA TYR A 129 -1.42 1.74 20.37
C TYR A 129 0.08 1.70 20.69
N LEU A 130 0.91 2.29 19.83
CA LEU A 130 2.35 2.29 20.03
C LEU A 130 2.77 3.11 21.25
N ASP A 131 2.10 4.23 21.50
CA ASP A 131 2.31 5.04 22.71
C ASP A 131 1.95 4.25 23.97
N GLN A 132 0.78 3.59 23.96
CA GLN A 132 0.36 2.76 25.08
C GLN A 132 1.30 1.58 25.31
N ALA A 133 1.66 0.86 24.24
CA ALA A 133 2.58 -0.29 24.33
C ALA A 133 3.98 0.11 24.83
N ALA A 134 4.44 1.33 24.57
CA ALA A 134 5.68 1.87 25.12
C ALA A 134 5.54 2.14 26.62
N LEU A 135 4.43 2.75 27.06
CA LEU A 135 4.15 3.01 28.45
C LEU A 135 4.04 1.73 29.28
N ASP A 136 3.40 0.69 28.73
CA ASP A 136 3.21 -0.61 29.40
C ASP A 136 4.54 -1.30 29.74
N VAL A 137 5.60 -1.01 28.99
CA VAL A 137 6.96 -1.53 29.25
C VAL A 137 7.88 -0.50 29.91
N GLY A 138 7.33 0.63 30.38
CA GLY A 138 8.09 1.71 31.03
C GLY A 138 9.03 2.47 30.09
N ALA A 139 8.78 2.45 28.77
CA ALA A 139 9.54 3.21 27.79
C ALA A 139 8.85 4.55 27.46
N ALA A 140 9.63 5.52 26.97
CA ALA A 140 9.06 6.76 26.48
C ALA A 140 8.20 6.49 25.23
N PRO A 141 6.97 7.02 25.17
CA PRO A 141 6.12 6.89 24.00
C PRO A 141 6.75 7.62 22.80
N PRO A 142 6.60 7.08 21.56
CA PRO A 142 7.09 7.74 20.36
C PRO A 142 6.37 9.06 20.05
N ASP A 143 5.15 9.24 20.57
CA ASP A 143 4.36 10.48 20.52
C ASP A 143 4.22 11.07 19.10
N PHE A 144 3.88 10.20 18.12
CA PHE A 144 3.69 10.63 16.73
C PHE A 144 2.52 11.60 16.54
N LEU A 145 1.57 11.62 17.49
CA LEU A 145 0.37 12.45 17.43
C LEU A 145 0.58 13.89 17.93
N SER A 146 1.71 14.20 18.59
CA SER A 146 2.06 15.57 18.96
C SER A 146 2.47 16.45 17.77
N TRP A 147 2.79 15.80 16.63
CA TRP A 147 3.16 16.45 15.37
C TRP A 147 1.94 16.70 14.50
N SER A 148 2.08 17.59 13.51
CA SER A 148 1.03 17.68 12.47
C SER A 148 0.83 16.30 11.81
N HIS A 149 -0.39 16.02 11.34
CA HIS A 149 -0.77 14.68 10.82
C HIS A 149 0.26 14.15 9.80
N GLY A 150 0.65 14.98 8.84
CA GLY A 150 1.64 14.60 7.84
C GLY A 150 3.06 14.44 8.37
N GLU A 151 3.48 15.23 9.37
CA GLU A 151 4.79 15.09 10.00
C GLU A 151 4.88 13.82 10.84
N GLY A 152 3.87 13.55 11.66
CA GLY A 152 3.78 12.34 12.45
C GLY A 152 3.83 11.10 11.56
N PHE A 153 3.12 11.12 10.42
CA PHE A 153 3.13 10.03 9.45
C PHE A 153 4.53 9.79 8.84
N ILE A 154 5.23 10.83 8.39
CA ILE A 154 6.58 10.70 7.83
C ILE A 154 7.57 10.20 8.87
N ARG A 155 7.55 10.73 10.10
CA ARG A 155 8.41 10.26 11.20
C ARG A 155 8.17 8.80 11.54
N PHE A 156 6.90 8.43 11.68
CA PHE A 156 6.51 7.05 11.91
C PHE A 156 7.05 6.12 10.82
N PHE A 157 6.92 6.54 9.57
CA PHE A 157 7.42 5.79 8.42
C PHE A 157 8.95 5.67 8.45
N GLU A 158 9.66 6.77 8.70
CA GLU A 158 11.13 6.75 8.81
C GLU A 158 11.65 5.83 9.91
N GLU A 159 10.98 5.78 11.05
CA GLU A 159 11.38 4.90 12.15
C GLU A 159 11.13 3.43 11.83
N ARG A 160 10.01 3.10 11.21
CA ARG A 160 9.59 1.72 10.92
C ARG A 160 10.27 1.14 9.70
N CYS A 161 10.60 1.95 8.69
CA CYS A 161 11.15 1.50 7.42
C CYS A 161 12.68 1.36 7.38
N ARG A 162 13.34 1.43 8.51
CA ARG A 162 14.81 1.27 8.62
C ARG A 162 15.30 -0.17 8.52
N ARG A 163 14.41 -1.14 8.48
CA ARG A 163 14.74 -2.57 8.53
C ARG A 163 14.50 -3.23 7.19
N GLN A 164 15.17 -4.38 7.00
CA GLN A 164 14.82 -5.28 5.93
C GLN A 164 13.36 -5.73 6.10
N GLY A 165 12.55 -5.61 5.04
CA GLY A 165 11.15 -5.94 5.15
C GLY A 165 10.33 -5.71 3.89
N ILE A 166 9.03 -6.03 4.01
CA ILE A 166 8.00 -5.69 3.05
C ILE A 166 7.11 -4.61 3.65
N TYR A 167 6.87 -3.55 2.88
CA TYR A 167 6.13 -2.38 3.31
C TYR A 167 4.98 -2.14 2.35
N ILE A 168 3.77 -2.12 2.88
CA ILE A 168 2.54 -1.94 2.13
C ILE A 168 1.99 -0.57 2.49
N LEU A 169 1.61 0.22 1.49
CA LEU A 169 1.06 1.55 1.67
C LEU A 169 -0.26 1.67 0.93
N ASP A 170 -1.32 1.95 1.66
CA ASP A 170 -2.66 2.16 1.12
C ASP A 170 -3.01 3.64 1.20
N GLU A 171 -3.06 4.29 0.05
CA GLU A 171 -3.39 5.71 -0.15
C GLU A 171 -2.69 6.67 0.83
N PRO A 172 -1.33 6.62 0.91
CA PRO A 172 -0.60 7.45 1.87
C PRO A 172 -0.80 8.96 1.64
N GLU A 173 -1.17 9.38 0.44
CA GLU A 173 -1.49 10.77 0.10
C GLU A 173 -2.65 11.33 0.91
N SER A 174 -3.58 10.51 1.38
CA SER A 174 -4.72 10.97 2.19
C SER A 174 -4.29 11.62 3.51
N ALA A 175 -3.08 11.28 4.00
CA ALA A 175 -2.48 11.89 5.19
C ALA A 175 -1.39 12.92 4.88
N LEU A 176 -1.03 13.15 3.60
CA LEU A 176 0.16 13.87 3.19
C LEU A 176 -0.14 15.04 2.26
N SER A 177 0.28 16.25 2.64
CA SER A 177 0.34 17.37 1.69
C SER A 177 1.31 17.08 0.54
N PRO A 178 1.22 17.77 -0.60
CA PRO A 178 2.14 17.58 -1.74
C PRO A 178 3.63 17.61 -1.33
N THR A 179 4.00 18.54 -0.46
CA THR A 179 5.38 18.64 0.06
C THR A 179 5.78 17.38 0.84
N ARG A 180 4.88 16.83 1.66
CA ARG A 180 5.13 15.60 2.43
C ARG A 180 5.17 14.37 1.54
N GLN A 181 4.43 14.35 0.44
CA GLN A 181 4.54 13.30 -0.56
C GLN A 181 5.93 13.27 -1.21
N ILE A 182 6.53 14.43 -1.45
CA ILE A 182 7.93 14.50 -1.93
C ILE A 182 8.91 13.97 -0.88
N GLU A 183 8.68 14.20 0.40
CA GLU A 183 9.49 13.61 1.49
C GLU A 183 9.34 12.08 1.51
N LEU A 184 8.13 11.57 1.35
CA LEU A 184 7.90 10.13 1.20
C LEU A 184 8.65 9.55 0.00
N LEU A 185 8.61 10.21 -1.16
CA LEU A 185 9.37 9.78 -2.35
C LEU A 185 10.87 9.68 -2.08
N ARG A 186 11.45 10.66 -1.35
CA ARG A 186 12.87 10.60 -0.96
C ARG A 186 13.16 9.40 -0.06
N LEU A 187 12.24 9.06 0.83
CA LEU A 187 12.36 7.89 1.69
C LEU A 187 12.28 6.60 0.88
N LEU A 188 11.30 6.46 -0.01
CA LEU A 188 11.14 5.31 -0.90
C LEU A 188 12.39 5.09 -1.75
N GLN A 189 12.98 6.17 -2.27
CA GLN A 189 14.22 6.10 -3.03
C GLN A 189 15.41 5.61 -2.18
N ARG A 190 15.51 6.05 -0.91
CA ARG A 190 16.53 5.52 0.02
C ARG A 190 16.32 4.02 0.29
N MET A 191 15.07 3.59 0.47
CA MET A 191 14.72 2.18 0.71
C MET A 191 15.06 1.31 -0.50
N GLU A 192 14.74 1.76 -1.70
CA GLU A 192 15.06 1.07 -2.95
C GLU A 192 16.57 0.90 -3.11
N ARG A 193 17.33 1.99 -2.96
CA ARG A 193 18.81 1.96 -3.05
C ARG A 193 19.46 1.04 -2.04
N SER A 194 18.89 0.89 -0.85
CA SER A 194 19.39 -0.05 0.15
C SER A 194 19.24 -1.51 -0.26
N GLY A 195 18.30 -1.80 -1.17
CA GLY A 195 17.96 -3.15 -1.62
C GLY A 195 17.33 -4.03 -0.53
N THR A 196 17.02 -3.45 0.64
CA THR A 196 16.52 -4.20 1.81
C THR A 196 15.02 -4.11 2.01
N ALA A 197 14.33 -3.29 1.22
CA ALA A 197 12.91 -3.08 1.34
C ALA A 197 12.18 -3.42 0.04
N GLN A 198 11.09 -4.15 0.16
CA GLN A 198 10.08 -4.25 -0.88
C GLN A 198 8.91 -3.35 -0.49
N VAL A 199 8.47 -2.51 -1.42
CA VAL A 199 7.34 -1.60 -1.23
C VAL A 199 6.25 -1.95 -2.23
N ILE A 200 5.02 -2.08 -1.73
CA ILE A 200 3.82 -2.27 -2.55
C ILE A 200 2.85 -1.17 -2.14
N MET A 201 2.46 -0.31 -3.08
CA MET A 201 1.67 0.88 -2.79
C MET A 201 0.47 0.99 -3.71
N ALA A 202 -0.69 1.31 -3.16
CA ALA A 202 -1.82 1.83 -3.93
C ALA A 202 -1.90 3.34 -3.73
N THR A 203 -2.14 4.10 -4.80
CA THR A 203 -2.21 5.56 -4.73
C THR A 203 -3.01 6.14 -5.89
N HIS A 204 -3.66 7.27 -5.62
CA HIS A 204 -4.27 8.16 -6.62
C HIS A 204 -3.41 9.41 -6.90
N SER A 205 -2.29 9.59 -6.20
CA SER A 205 -1.44 10.76 -6.36
C SER A 205 -0.51 10.66 -7.56
N PRO A 206 -0.61 11.55 -8.56
CA PRO A 206 0.37 11.63 -9.65
C PRO A 206 1.81 11.85 -9.16
N LEU A 207 1.99 12.55 -8.03
CA LEU A 207 3.32 12.73 -7.43
C LEU A 207 3.93 11.39 -7.00
N LEU A 208 3.14 10.55 -6.32
CA LEU A 208 3.62 9.25 -5.85
C LEU A 208 3.78 8.25 -7.00
N MET A 209 2.90 8.32 -8.02
CA MET A 209 3.04 7.51 -9.24
C MET A 209 4.35 7.79 -9.98
N ALA A 210 4.86 9.02 -9.91
CA ALA A 210 6.13 9.41 -10.52
C ALA A 210 7.37 8.91 -9.74
N CYS A 211 7.21 7.98 -8.79
CA CYS A 211 8.31 7.42 -8.00
C CYS A 211 9.39 6.81 -8.90
N PRO A 212 10.65 7.28 -8.84
CA PRO A 212 11.72 6.73 -9.66
C PRO A 212 11.94 5.23 -9.43
N ASN A 213 12.19 4.48 -10.50
CA ASN A 213 12.43 3.02 -10.49
C ASN A 213 11.24 2.17 -10.00
N ALA A 214 10.09 2.76 -9.70
CA ALA A 214 8.88 2.01 -9.44
C ALA A 214 8.32 1.40 -10.74
N ARG A 215 7.62 0.27 -10.61
CA ARG A 215 6.81 -0.30 -11.67
C ARG A 215 5.34 -0.08 -11.35
N LEU A 216 4.64 0.55 -12.28
CA LEU A 216 3.22 0.84 -12.16
C LEU A 216 2.41 -0.26 -12.84
N PHE A 217 1.30 -0.62 -12.20
CA PHE A 217 0.34 -1.58 -12.71
C PHE A 217 -1.08 -1.02 -12.51
N ARG A 218 -1.85 -1.03 -13.58
CA ARG A 218 -3.27 -0.70 -13.52
C ARG A 218 -4.07 -1.94 -13.18
N ILE A 219 -4.87 -1.87 -12.12
CA ILE A 219 -5.82 -2.92 -11.79
C ILE A 219 -7.01 -2.84 -12.76
N SER A 220 -7.32 -3.96 -13.39
CA SER A 220 -8.41 -4.11 -14.36
C SER A 220 -9.14 -5.42 -14.13
N ARG A 221 -10.17 -5.68 -14.92
CA ARG A 221 -10.85 -6.97 -14.95
C ARG A 221 -9.98 -8.13 -15.48
N LEU A 222 -8.87 -7.84 -16.13
CA LEU A 222 -7.93 -8.84 -16.66
C LEU A 222 -6.76 -9.12 -15.71
N GLY A 223 -6.68 -8.40 -14.58
CA GLY A 223 -5.61 -8.54 -13.60
C GLY A 223 -4.88 -7.22 -13.35
N LEU A 224 -3.57 -7.30 -13.21
CA LEU A 224 -2.68 -6.15 -13.04
C LEU A 224 -1.84 -5.98 -14.31
N ASP A 225 -2.17 -4.99 -15.11
CA ASP A 225 -1.50 -4.69 -16.37
C ASP A 225 -0.41 -3.62 -16.16
N PRO A 226 0.81 -3.80 -16.69
CA PRO A 226 1.82 -2.76 -16.62
C PRO A 226 1.36 -1.50 -17.36
N ILE A 227 1.63 -0.32 -16.79
CA ILE A 227 1.28 0.97 -17.37
C ILE A 227 2.43 1.96 -17.17
N ASP A 228 2.70 2.78 -18.16
CA ASP A 228 3.63 3.88 -18.01
C ASP A 228 2.95 5.06 -17.29
N PHE A 229 3.72 5.81 -16.50
CA PHE A 229 3.19 6.93 -15.73
C PHE A 229 2.41 7.93 -16.59
N GLN A 230 2.94 8.24 -17.80
CA GLN A 230 2.33 9.20 -18.73
C GLN A 230 1.00 8.70 -19.32
N ASP A 231 0.74 7.40 -19.25
CA ASP A 231 -0.49 6.78 -19.75
C ASP A 231 -1.57 6.64 -18.68
N THR A 232 -1.26 6.99 -17.43
CA THR A 232 -2.26 6.99 -16.37
C THR A 232 -3.27 8.13 -16.57
N ASP A 233 -4.53 7.89 -16.28
CA ASP A 233 -5.59 8.90 -16.37
C ASP A 233 -5.32 10.06 -15.41
N HIS A 234 -4.74 9.78 -14.24
CA HIS A 234 -4.31 10.76 -13.26
C HIS A 234 -3.27 11.74 -13.81
N PHE A 235 -2.26 11.23 -14.55
CA PHE A 235 -1.26 12.10 -15.18
C PHE A 235 -1.88 12.95 -16.28
N ARG A 236 -2.67 12.33 -17.15
CA ARG A 236 -3.33 13.03 -18.27
C ARG A 236 -4.22 14.15 -17.77
N MET A 237 -5.11 13.84 -16.82
CA MET A 237 -5.99 14.83 -16.20
C MET A 237 -5.19 15.99 -15.57
N MET A 238 -4.15 15.68 -14.78
CA MET A 238 -3.35 16.72 -14.12
C MET A 238 -2.56 17.57 -15.13
N ARG A 239 -2.01 16.95 -16.17
CA ARG A 239 -1.32 17.65 -17.27
C ARG A 239 -2.26 18.63 -17.97
N ASP A 240 -3.45 18.16 -18.33
CA ASP A 240 -4.42 18.96 -19.07
C ASP A 240 -4.94 20.12 -18.21
N PHE A 241 -5.24 19.87 -16.94
CA PHE A 241 -5.56 20.90 -15.95
C PHE A 241 -4.41 21.93 -15.80
N CYS A 242 -3.16 21.49 -15.63
CA CYS A 242 -2.03 22.41 -15.47
C CYS A 242 -1.70 23.19 -16.74
N SER A 243 -2.03 22.68 -17.92
CA SER A 243 -1.81 23.34 -19.20
C SER A 243 -2.72 24.53 -19.42
N ASP A 244 -4.01 24.39 -19.09
CA ASP A 244 -5.01 25.44 -19.12
C ASP A 244 -6.12 25.16 -18.09
N PRO A 245 -5.94 25.62 -16.84
CA PRO A 245 -6.91 25.35 -15.77
C PRO A 245 -8.31 25.89 -16.05
N GLN A 246 -8.40 27.06 -16.73
CA GLN A 246 -9.69 27.68 -17.02
C GLN A 246 -10.46 26.86 -18.04
N MET A 247 -9.85 26.55 -19.18
CA MET A 247 -10.48 25.76 -20.23
C MET A 247 -10.85 24.36 -19.73
N PHE A 248 -9.96 23.71 -18.98
CA PHE A 248 -10.24 22.41 -18.39
C PHE A 248 -11.48 22.43 -17.49
N MET A 249 -11.63 23.44 -16.61
CA MET A 249 -12.77 23.54 -15.72
C MET A 249 -14.04 23.88 -16.46
N GLU A 250 -13.99 24.73 -17.50
CA GLU A 250 -15.14 25.03 -18.35
C GLU A 250 -15.67 23.80 -19.08
N GLU A 251 -14.76 22.91 -19.53
CA GLU A 251 -15.13 21.66 -20.18
C GLU A 251 -15.65 20.62 -19.19
N ALA A 252 -14.96 20.44 -18.07
CA ALA A 252 -15.31 19.43 -17.05
C ALA A 252 -16.63 19.74 -16.30
N LEU A 253 -17.04 21.01 -16.27
CA LEU A 253 -18.28 21.45 -15.59
C LEU A 253 -19.44 21.75 -16.56
N ARG A 254 -19.26 21.49 -17.86
CA ARG A 254 -20.41 21.50 -18.78
C ARG A 254 -21.34 20.36 -18.39
N ASP A 255 -22.59 20.73 -18.09
CA ASP A 255 -23.61 19.72 -17.87
C ASP A 255 -23.83 18.91 -19.16
N ASP A 256 -23.93 17.58 -19.05
CA ASP A 256 -24.22 16.65 -20.16
C ASP A 256 -25.69 16.79 -20.66
N ASP A 257 -26.30 17.95 -20.50
CA ASP A 257 -27.70 18.26 -20.84
C ASP A 257 -27.83 18.93 -22.23
N GLU A 258 -27.16 18.36 -23.27
CA GLU A 258 -27.55 18.63 -24.67
C GLU A 258 -27.60 17.34 -25.51
#